data_87ed5fcd57e1dfba8dc307d8e1acbd55
#
_entry.id   87ed5fcd57e1dfba8dc307d8e1acbd55
#
_cell.length_a   1.000
_cell.length_b   1.000
_cell.length_c   1.000
_cell.angle_alpha   90.00
_cell.angle_beta   90.00
_cell.angle_gamma   90.00
#
_symmetry.space_group_name_H-M   'P 1'
#
loop_
_entity.id
_entity.type
_entity.pdbx_description
1 polymer ?
#
loop_
_entity_poly.entity_id
_entity_poly.type
_entity_poly.pdbx_seq_one_letter_code
_entity_poly.pdbx_strand_id
1 'polypeptide(L)'
;MTQTSYIDIIRKIDSFTYEEDEFYYKLKAHDGSATLGYITPTISKYFEDEQDILLDAEKKTLTISPYLDTIEKRNAMFSLIATKWRKIPYFSESLDKGWRNELYTVYNPTHTPYVQIERAFSVLIGVITYGVHINGYVPPHKSSNGSLKMWVPRRSATKPTYPGMLDNTVAGGLGYPYGIWETVIKECYEEAGLEEDFVNSHVRSAGVVLYIFEPNGQKDTIQPEVEYIYDLEFDNETDVLPYPEDGEAEDFTLMDVSEVLDRLLKNEFKPNCGLVVTDFLVRHGYITPESDKNYLEIVSRCHRMMPFPTI
;
A
#
# COMPACT_ATOMS: atom_id res chain seq x y z
N MET A 1 1.48 14.38 26.53
CA MET A 1 1.26 13.86 25.17
C MET A 1 -0.11 13.22 25.18
N THR A 2 -0.99 13.60 24.25
CA THR A 2 -2.30 12.92 24.09
C THR A 2 -2.00 11.50 23.61
N GLN A 3 -2.57 10.52 24.26
CA GLN A 3 -2.45 9.12 23.87
C GLN A 3 -3.07 8.96 22.48
N THR A 4 -2.36 8.36 21.53
CA THR A 4 -2.85 8.04 20.20
C THR A 4 -4.01 7.05 20.33
N SER A 5 -5.03 7.18 19.51
CA SER A 5 -6.15 6.22 19.42
C SER A 5 -6.05 5.42 18.11
N TYR A 6 -6.77 4.30 18.01
CA TYR A 6 -6.77 3.50 16.77
C TYR A 6 -7.28 4.29 15.57
N ILE A 7 -8.27 5.17 15.76
CA ILE A 7 -8.74 6.03 14.67
C ILE A 7 -7.68 7.04 14.19
N ASP A 8 -6.78 7.50 15.06
CA ASP A 8 -5.69 8.40 14.66
C ASP A 8 -4.67 7.68 13.78
N ILE A 9 -4.44 6.37 14.01
CA ILE A 9 -3.61 5.52 13.15
C ILE A 9 -4.23 5.45 11.74
N ILE A 10 -5.53 5.18 11.66
CA ILE A 10 -6.25 5.09 10.39
C ILE A 10 -6.24 6.43 9.65
N ARG A 11 -6.58 7.54 10.31
CA ARG A 11 -6.60 8.87 9.72
C ARG A 11 -5.24 9.34 9.21
N LYS A 12 -4.16 8.82 9.79
CA LYS A 12 -2.80 9.14 9.36
C LYS A 12 -2.48 8.60 7.98
N ILE A 13 -3.03 7.45 7.61
CA ILE A 13 -2.81 6.81 6.32
C ILE A 13 -3.97 7.05 5.34
N ASP A 14 -5.20 7.05 5.81
CA ASP A 14 -6.37 7.48 5.04
C ASP A 14 -6.56 9.00 5.24
N SER A 15 -5.61 9.77 4.71
CA SER A 15 -5.49 11.21 4.95
C SER A 15 -6.10 12.07 3.85
N PHE A 16 -6.46 11.51 2.71
CA PHE A 16 -7.06 12.23 1.59
C PHE A 16 -8.47 12.75 1.92
N THR A 17 -8.70 14.01 1.58
CA THR A 17 -9.99 14.67 1.77
C THR A 17 -10.86 14.51 0.54
N TYR A 18 -11.74 13.51 0.54
CA TYR A 18 -12.57 13.14 -0.62
C TYR A 18 -13.54 14.25 -1.07
N GLU A 19 -13.94 15.12 -0.16
CA GLU A 19 -14.78 16.29 -0.45
C GLU A 19 -14.03 17.40 -1.21
N GLU A 20 -12.71 17.37 -1.19
CA GLU A 20 -11.82 18.33 -1.85
C GLU A 20 -11.19 17.78 -3.14
N ASP A 21 -11.77 16.72 -3.74
CA ASP A 21 -11.24 16.11 -4.96
C ASP A 21 -11.16 17.09 -6.14
N GLU A 22 -11.95 18.18 -6.11
CA GLU A 22 -11.89 19.29 -7.07
C GLU A 22 -10.58 20.08 -7.02
N PHE A 23 -9.79 19.96 -5.94
CA PHE A 23 -8.47 20.58 -5.86
C PHE A 23 -7.50 19.95 -6.86
N TYR A 24 -7.63 18.64 -7.11
CA TYR A 24 -6.71 17.87 -7.91
C TYR A 24 -7.07 17.84 -9.39
N TYR A 25 -6.05 17.63 -10.23
CA TYR A 25 -6.24 17.29 -11.63
C TYR A 25 -6.56 15.81 -11.77
N LYS A 26 -7.52 15.46 -12.62
CA LYS A 26 -7.94 14.09 -12.88
C LYS A 26 -7.20 13.54 -14.11
N LEU A 27 -6.37 12.53 -13.93
CA LEU A 27 -5.76 11.80 -15.05
C LEU A 27 -6.84 10.95 -15.72
N LYS A 28 -7.14 11.25 -16.98
CA LYS A 28 -8.19 10.58 -17.76
C LYS A 28 -7.61 9.55 -18.73
N ALA A 29 -8.31 8.44 -18.89
CA ALA A 29 -8.04 7.47 -19.94
C ALA A 29 -8.10 8.14 -21.34
N HIS A 30 -7.43 7.54 -22.34
CA HIS A 30 -7.30 8.05 -23.72
C HIS A 30 -8.64 8.28 -24.43
N ASP A 31 -9.68 7.58 -24.01
CA ASP A 31 -11.06 7.68 -24.51
C ASP A 31 -11.99 8.48 -23.56
N GLY A 32 -11.44 9.02 -22.49
CA GLY A 32 -12.17 9.76 -21.46
C GLY A 32 -13.08 8.91 -20.57
N SER A 33 -13.09 7.58 -20.73
CA SER A 33 -14.01 6.66 -20.04
C SER A 33 -13.87 6.62 -18.52
N ALA A 34 -12.64 6.83 -18.02
CA ALA A 34 -12.35 6.71 -16.61
C ALA A 34 -11.36 7.77 -16.09
N THR A 35 -11.43 8.05 -14.80
CA THR A 35 -10.33 8.67 -14.05
C THR A 35 -9.40 7.56 -13.59
N LEU A 36 -8.10 7.72 -13.85
CA LEU A 36 -7.06 6.74 -13.52
C LEU A 36 -6.27 7.12 -12.28
N GLY A 37 -6.23 8.41 -11.95
CA GLY A 37 -5.46 8.93 -10.82
C GLY A 37 -5.73 10.41 -10.57
N TYR A 38 -5.18 10.89 -9.45
CA TYR A 38 -5.22 12.29 -9.06
C TYR A 38 -3.81 12.91 -9.10
N ILE A 39 -3.69 14.07 -9.69
CA ILE A 39 -2.44 14.80 -9.87
C ILE A 39 -2.54 16.15 -9.16
N THR A 40 -1.54 16.49 -8.35
CA THR A 40 -1.53 17.78 -7.67
C THR A 40 -1.33 18.95 -8.65
N PRO A 41 -1.77 20.17 -8.31
CA PRO A 41 -1.54 21.35 -9.15
C PRO A 41 -0.06 21.65 -9.41
N THR A 42 0.84 21.24 -8.52
CA THR A 42 2.28 21.38 -8.72
C THR A 42 2.77 20.45 -9.82
N ILE A 43 2.40 19.18 -9.74
CA ILE A 43 2.82 18.16 -10.70
C ILE A 43 2.17 18.38 -12.08
N SER A 44 0.92 18.88 -12.13
CA SER A 44 0.23 19.12 -13.41
C SER A 44 1.01 20.08 -14.33
N LYS A 45 1.76 21.03 -13.79
CA LYS A 45 2.58 21.99 -14.58
C LYS A 45 3.70 21.31 -15.38
N TYR A 46 4.22 20.19 -14.90
CA TYR A 46 5.26 19.45 -15.62
C TYR A 46 4.71 18.71 -16.85
N PHE A 47 3.39 18.59 -16.97
CA PHE A 47 2.73 18.03 -18.15
C PHE A 47 2.45 19.06 -19.26
N GLU A 48 2.65 20.37 -19.02
CA GLU A 48 2.43 21.43 -20.02
C GLU A 48 3.26 21.22 -21.30
N ASP A 49 4.46 20.63 -21.15
CA ASP A 49 5.39 20.35 -22.26
C ASP A 49 5.27 18.90 -22.80
N GLU A 50 4.32 18.09 -22.30
CA GLU A 50 4.15 16.70 -22.72
C GLU A 50 3.06 16.60 -23.80
N GLN A 51 3.46 16.38 -25.06
CA GLN A 51 2.56 16.40 -26.22
C GLN A 51 1.50 15.30 -26.19
N ASP A 52 1.76 14.21 -25.49
CA ASP A 52 0.90 13.03 -25.42
C ASP A 52 -0.14 13.08 -24.29
N ILE A 53 -0.14 14.16 -23.51
CA ILE A 53 -1.10 14.42 -22.43
C ILE A 53 -1.79 15.76 -22.70
N LEU A 54 -3.09 15.72 -22.85
CA LEU A 54 -3.92 16.89 -23.11
C LEU A 54 -4.34 17.55 -21.80
N LEU A 55 -3.69 18.63 -21.43
CA LEU A 55 -3.99 19.40 -20.22
C LEU A 55 -5.13 20.38 -20.48
N ASP A 56 -6.20 20.29 -19.70
CA ASP A 56 -7.30 21.26 -19.62
C ASP A 56 -7.31 21.85 -18.19
N ALA A 57 -6.74 23.04 -18.06
CA ALA A 57 -6.60 23.72 -16.77
C ALA A 57 -7.95 24.19 -16.19
N GLU A 58 -8.93 24.49 -17.03
CA GLU A 58 -10.27 24.93 -16.61
C GLU A 58 -11.05 23.77 -15.98
N LYS A 59 -11.01 22.59 -16.63
CA LYS A 59 -11.66 21.38 -16.14
C LYS A 59 -10.82 20.59 -15.15
N LYS A 60 -9.56 21.01 -14.93
CA LYS A 60 -8.56 20.26 -14.15
C LYS A 60 -8.46 18.79 -14.57
N THR A 61 -8.22 18.56 -15.86
CA THR A 61 -8.01 17.23 -16.41
C THR A 61 -6.73 17.14 -17.21
N LEU A 62 -6.10 15.97 -17.12
CA LEU A 62 -5.01 15.54 -17.98
C LEU A 62 -5.49 14.28 -18.70
N THR A 63 -5.74 14.38 -19.99
CA THR A 63 -6.27 13.26 -20.79
C THR A 63 -5.15 12.65 -21.62
N ILE A 64 -4.95 11.35 -21.53
CA ILE A 64 -4.04 10.62 -22.40
C ILE A 64 -4.52 10.76 -23.84
N SER A 65 -3.62 11.08 -24.78
CA SER A 65 -3.97 11.31 -26.19
C SER A 65 -4.70 10.13 -26.80
N PRO A 66 -5.78 10.37 -27.57
CA PRO A 66 -6.62 9.30 -28.12
C PRO A 66 -5.90 8.29 -29.02
N TYR A 67 -4.78 8.66 -29.67
CA TYR A 67 -4.02 7.74 -30.52
C TYR A 67 -3.16 6.74 -29.73
N LEU A 68 -3.05 6.91 -28.40
CA LEU A 68 -2.39 5.95 -27.49
C LEU A 68 -3.39 4.86 -27.08
N ASP A 69 -3.91 4.16 -28.07
CA ASP A 69 -5.02 3.21 -27.97
C ASP A 69 -4.59 1.78 -27.54
N THR A 70 -3.27 1.51 -27.48
CA THR A 70 -2.73 0.21 -27.00
C THR A 70 -1.90 0.37 -25.72
N ILE A 71 -1.78 -0.73 -24.96
CA ILE A 71 -1.00 -0.75 -23.72
C ILE A 71 0.48 -0.44 -23.99
N GLU A 72 1.04 -0.92 -25.11
CA GLU A 72 2.44 -0.70 -25.49
C GLU A 72 2.71 0.78 -25.73
N LYS A 73 1.82 1.48 -26.42
CA LYS A 73 1.94 2.92 -26.67
C LYS A 73 1.90 3.72 -25.37
N ARG A 74 0.98 3.37 -24.46
CA ARG A 74 0.86 4.02 -23.14
C ARG A 74 2.07 3.75 -22.26
N ASN A 75 2.55 2.49 -22.25
CA ASN A 75 3.76 2.11 -21.53
C ASN A 75 4.99 2.91 -22.02
N ALA A 76 5.14 3.01 -23.34
CA ALA A 76 6.24 3.77 -23.95
C ALA A 76 6.18 5.26 -23.57
N MET A 77 5.00 5.88 -23.64
CA MET A 77 4.79 7.28 -23.30
C MET A 77 5.15 7.54 -21.82
N PHE A 78 4.59 6.80 -20.86
CA PHE A 78 4.87 7.02 -19.45
C PHE A 78 6.32 6.69 -19.07
N SER A 79 6.94 5.68 -19.70
CA SER A 79 8.36 5.38 -19.52
C SER A 79 9.26 6.55 -19.96
N LEU A 80 8.93 7.19 -21.09
CA LEU A 80 9.65 8.38 -21.58
C LEU A 80 9.50 9.57 -20.63
N ILE A 81 8.28 9.86 -20.18
CA ILE A 81 8.00 10.94 -19.21
C ILE A 81 8.76 10.69 -17.92
N ALA A 82 8.64 9.51 -17.33
CA ALA A 82 9.31 9.15 -16.07
C ALA A 82 10.83 9.28 -16.19
N THR A 83 11.42 8.80 -17.30
CA THR A 83 12.86 8.89 -17.56
C THR A 83 13.33 10.35 -17.75
N LYS A 84 12.50 11.18 -18.39
CA LYS A 84 12.75 12.63 -18.55
C LYS A 84 12.71 13.33 -17.20
N TRP A 85 11.66 13.09 -16.41
CA TRP A 85 11.47 13.74 -15.12
C TRP A 85 12.49 13.30 -14.07
N ARG A 86 12.96 12.08 -14.14
CA ARG A 86 14.05 11.57 -13.28
C ARG A 86 15.30 12.47 -13.30
N LYS A 87 15.52 13.23 -14.38
CA LYS A 87 16.67 14.14 -14.55
C LYS A 87 16.37 15.56 -14.02
N ILE A 88 15.16 15.84 -13.61
CA ILE A 88 14.76 17.14 -13.07
C ILE A 88 15.11 17.18 -11.58
N PRO A 89 15.86 18.18 -11.09
CA PRO A 89 16.28 18.25 -9.68
C PRO A 89 15.12 18.17 -8.67
N TYR A 90 13.95 18.67 -9.03
CA TYR A 90 12.75 18.60 -8.21
C TYR A 90 12.34 17.15 -7.86
N PHE A 91 12.54 16.23 -8.77
CA PHE A 91 12.17 14.81 -8.60
C PHE A 91 13.34 13.92 -8.13
N SER A 92 14.48 14.51 -7.74
CA SER A 92 15.66 13.76 -7.32
C SER A 92 15.37 12.77 -6.18
N GLU A 93 14.65 13.21 -5.16
CA GLU A 93 14.32 12.35 -4.01
C GLU A 93 13.22 11.33 -4.33
N SER A 94 12.11 11.80 -4.93
CA SER A 94 10.93 10.97 -5.13
C SER A 94 11.10 9.98 -6.28
N LEU A 95 11.68 10.39 -7.39
CA LEU A 95 11.74 9.59 -8.61
C LEU A 95 13.12 8.99 -8.88
N ASP A 96 14.22 9.78 -8.79
CA ASP A 96 15.53 9.26 -9.11
C ASP A 96 16.07 8.30 -8.04
N LYS A 97 16.10 8.72 -6.78
CA LYS A 97 16.47 7.84 -5.66
C LYS A 97 15.40 6.78 -5.35
N GLY A 98 14.13 7.08 -5.66
CA GLY A 98 13.01 6.17 -5.53
C GLY A 98 12.90 5.09 -6.60
N TRP A 99 13.68 5.18 -7.69
CA TRP A 99 13.58 4.29 -8.84
C TRP A 99 13.90 2.83 -8.48
N ARG A 100 13.01 1.91 -8.88
CA ARG A 100 13.12 0.49 -8.51
C ARG A 100 13.25 -0.45 -9.71
N ASN A 101 12.98 -0.01 -10.95
CA ASN A 101 12.79 -0.87 -12.14
C ASN A 101 11.66 -1.89 -11.93
N GLU A 102 10.64 -1.48 -11.19
CA GLU A 102 9.45 -2.26 -10.89
C GLU A 102 8.24 -1.56 -11.49
N LEU A 103 7.40 -2.31 -12.21
CA LEU A 103 6.23 -1.76 -12.88
C LEU A 103 4.96 -2.15 -12.13
N TYR A 104 4.09 -1.18 -11.91
CA TYR A 104 2.75 -1.39 -11.39
C TYR A 104 1.71 -1.29 -12.50
N THR A 105 0.76 -2.20 -12.51
CA THR A 105 -0.31 -2.23 -13.51
C THR A 105 -1.50 -1.40 -13.07
N VAL A 106 -1.89 -0.44 -13.91
CA VAL A 106 -3.15 0.31 -13.80
C VAL A 106 -4.20 -0.34 -14.68
N TYR A 107 -5.44 -0.41 -14.22
CA TYR A 107 -6.54 -1.09 -14.91
C TYR A 107 -7.56 -0.11 -15.48
N ASN A 108 -8.06 -0.39 -16.67
CA ASN A 108 -9.22 0.27 -17.28
C ASN A 108 -9.71 -0.47 -18.55
N PRO A 109 -10.97 -0.94 -18.58
CA PRO A 109 -11.90 -1.02 -17.45
C PRO A 109 -11.43 -1.96 -16.36
N THR A 110 -12.19 -2.07 -15.26
CA THR A 110 -11.90 -3.00 -14.16
C THR A 110 -11.49 -4.39 -14.68
N HIS A 111 -10.47 -5.00 -14.08
CA HIS A 111 -9.82 -6.26 -14.46
C HIS A 111 -9.04 -6.24 -15.80
N THR A 112 -8.97 -5.13 -16.52
CA THR A 112 -8.26 -5.07 -17.79
C THR A 112 -6.98 -4.23 -17.65
N PRO A 113 -5.78 -4.82 -17.81
CA PRO A 113 -4.53 -4.07 -17.81
C PRO A 113 -4.56 -2.94 -18.85
N TYR A 114 -4.31 -1.73 -18.40
CA TYR A 114 -4.39 -0.53 -19.21
C TYR A 114 -3.02 0.09 -19.49
N VAL A 115 -2.19 0.21 -18.46
CA VAL A 115 -0.83 0.71 -18.54
C VAL A 115 0.02 0.16 -17.40
N GLN A 116 1.32 0.00 -17.64
CA GLN A 116 2.31 -0.37 -16.64
C GLN A 116 3.26 0.81 -16.39
N ILE A 117 3.42 1.19 -15.13
CA ILE A 117 4.07 2.43 -14.72
C ILE A 117 5.15 2.12 -13.69
N GLU A 118 6.32 2.74 -13.83
CA GLU A 118 7.38 2.65 -12.81
C GLU A 118 6.84 3.02 -11.43
N ARG A 119 7.10 2.19 -10.45
CA ARG A 119 6.65 2.30 -9.06
C ARG A 119 6.85 3.71 -8.48
N ALA A 120 8.06 4.27 -8.64
CA ALA A 120 8.37 5.61 -8.13
C ALA A 120 7.59 6.73 -8.83
N PHE A 121 7.14 6.51 -10.08
CA PHE A 121 6.35 7.49 -10.81
C PHE A 121 4.85 7.42 -10.51
N SER A 122 4.35 6.27 -10.08
CA SER A 122 2.93 6.05 -9.80
C SER A 122 2.34 7.07 -8.81
N VAL A 123 3.09 7.39 -7.75
CA VAL A 123 2.66 8.33 -6.70
C VAL A 123 2.60 9.79 -7.15
N LEU A 124 3.34 10.16 -8.21
CA LEU A 124 3.32 11.51 -8.79
C LEU A 124 2.07 11.76 -9.63
N ILE A 125 1.51 10.70 -10.20
CA ILE A 125 0.27 10.76 -11.00
C ILE A 125 -0.93 10.17 -10.26
N GLY A 126 -0.74 9.77 -9.00
CA GLY A 126 -1.80 9.35 -8.09
C GLY A 126 -2.66 8.19 -8.60
N VAL A 127 -2.05 7.26 -9.37
CA VAL A 127 -2.73 6.05 -9.82
C VAL A 127 -2.78 5.02 -8.70
N ILE A 128 -3.83 4.18 -8.74
CA ILE A 128 -3.97 3.12 -7.74
C ILE A 128 -2.85 2.09 -7.85
N THR A 129 -2.30 1.71 -6.71
CA THR A 129 -1.30 0.66 -6.56
C THR A 129 -1.84 -0.46 -5.67
N TYR A 130 -1.23 -1.63 -5.76
CA TYR A 130 -1.71 -2.82 -5.07
C TYR A 130 -0.57 -3.45 -4.30
N GLY A 131 -0.90 -4.08 -3.17
CA GLY A 131 0.02 -4.85 -2.38
C GLY A 131 -0.65 -6.03 -1.68
N VAL A 132 0.17 -6.83 -1.03
CA VAL A 132 -0.25 -7.92 -0.15
C VAL A 132 0.32 -7.69 1.23
N HIS A 133 -0.50 -7.90 2.25
CA HIS A 133 -0.10 -7.85 3.65
C HIS A 133 -0.49 -9.14 4.35
N ILE A 134 0.46 -9.78 5.00
CA ILE A 134 0.29 -11.05 5.68
C ILE A 134 0.49 -10.86 7.19
N ASN A 135 -0.53 -11.20 7.97
CA ASN A 135 -0.48 -11.22 9.42
C ASN A 135 -0.21 -12.65 9.92
N GLY A 136 1.03 -12.95 10.28
CA GLY A 136 1.40 -14.22 10.89
C GLY A 136 1.02 -14.24 12.36
N TYR A 137 0.29 -15.27 12.81
CA TYR A 137 -0.18 -15.34 14.19
C TYR A 137 -0.28 -16.77 14.72
N VAL A 138 -0.17 -16.90 16.03
CA VAL A 138 -0.46 -18.11 16.79
C VAL A 138 -1.78 -17.90 17.55
N PRO A 139 -2.84 -18.68 17.26
CA PRO A 139 -4.13 -18.50 17.92
C PRO A 139 -4.06 -18.92 19.41
N PRO A 140 -4.99 -18.43 20.27
CA PRO A 140 -4.95 -18.69 21.72
C PRO A 140 -4.86 -20.17 22.11
N HIS A 141 -5.55 -21.07 21.38
CA HIS A 141 -5.59 -22.50 21.67
C HIS A 141 -4.30 -23.26 21.28
N LYS A 142 -3.42 -22.63 20.51
CA LYS A 142 -2.09 -23.14 20.11
C LYS A 142 -0.93 -22.42 20.81
N SER A 143 -1.23 -21.37 21.55
CA SER A 143 -0.26 -20.54 22.25
C SER A 143 0.05 -21.08 23.65
N SER A 144 1.29 -20.95 24.10
CA SER A 144 1.78 -21.45 25.38
C SER A 144 1.10 -20.82 26.59
N ASN A 145 0.60 -19.58 26.47
CA ASN A 145 -0.06 -18.85 27.57
C ASN A 145 -1.57 -18.60 27.34
N GLY A 146 -2.14 -19.19 26.27
CA GLY A 146 -3.57 -19.00 25.94
C GLY A 146 -3.92 -17.62 25.37
N SER A 147 -2.93 -16.80 25.00
CA SER A 147 -3.11 -15.51 24.36
C SER A 147 -2.86 -15.61 22.86
N LEU A 148 -3.56 -14.82 22.04
CA LEU A 148 -3.17 -14.63 20.64
C LEU A 148 -1.81 -13.96 20.59
N LYS A 149 -0.92 -14.47 19.72
CA LYS A 149 0.38 -13.84 19.47
C LYS A 149 0.56 -13.55 17.98
N MET A 150 1.30 -12.50 17.66
CA MET A 150 1.62 -12.11 16.30
C MET A 150 3.13 -12.10 16.06
N TRP A 151 3.56 -12.58 14.91
CA TRP A 151 4.92 -12.41 14.43
C TRP A 151 5.10 -11.02 13.82
N VAL A 152 5.87 -10.19 14.47
CA VAL A 152 6.06 -8.78 14.13
C VAL A 152 7.53 -8.53 13.85
N PRO A 153 7.91 -8.21 12.59
CA PRO A 153 9.26 -7.84 12.25
C PRO A 153 9.56 -6.38 12.61
N ARG A 154 10.83 -6.10 12.86
CA ARG A 154 11.37 -4.75 12.91
C ARG A 154 12.08 -4.45 11.60
N ARG A 155 11.70 -3.38 10.94
CA ARG A 155 12.30 -2.92 9.68
C ARG A 155 13.77 -2.56 9.90
N SER A 156 14.62 -2.97 8.96
CA SER A 156 16.05 -2.64 8.99
C SER A 156 16.28 -1.13 9.08
N ALA A 157 17.30 -0.74 9.84
CA ALA A 157 17.75 0.65 9.93
C ALA A 157 18.21 1.23 8.57
N THR A 158 18.50 0.38 7.60
CA THR A 158 18.93 0.77 6.24
C THR A 158 17.78 1.00 5.26
N LYS A 159 16.54 0.70 5.65
CA LYS A 159 15.37 0.93 4.78
C LYS A 159 15.20 2.43 4.49
N PRO A 160 14.95 2.81 3.23
CA PRO A 160 14.82 4.23 2.84
C PRO A 160 13.57 4.89 3.42
N THR A 161 12.54 4.08 3.78
CA THR A 161 11.30 4.57 4.37
C THR A 161 11.01 3.84 5.66
N TYR A 162 10.63 4.60 6.70
CA TYR A 162 10.25 4.08 8.02
C TYR A 162 11.27 3.10 8.64
N PRO A 163 12.59 3.44 8.69
CA PRO A 163 13.60 2.57 9.29
C PRO A 163 13.30 2.33 10.77
N GLY A 164 13.53 1.09 11.24
CA GLY A 164 13.38 0.69 12.64
C GLY A 164 11.93 0.62 13.17
N MET A 165 10.91 0.92 12.35
CA MET A 165 9.51 0.74 12.72
C MET A 165 9.09 -0.73 12.63
N LEU A 166 8.01 -1.08 13.33
CA LEU A 166 7.38 -2.40 13.23
C LEU A 166 6.57 -2.51 11.94
N ASP A 167 6.48 -3.73 11.41
CA ASP A 167 5.80 -4.03 10.15
C ASP A 167 4.79 -5.18 10.31
N ASN A 168 3.99 -5.49 9.28
CA ASN A 168 3.29 -6.76 9.19
C ASN A 168 4.31 -7.90 9.03
N THR A 169 3.92 -9.12 9.33
CA THR A 169 4.82 -10.28 9.23
C THR A 169 5.51 -10.33 7.88
N VAL A 170 4.75 -10.09 6.81
CA VAL A 170 5.25 -9.90 5.45
C VAL A 170 4.39 -8.84 4.75
N ALA A 171 5.00 -7.97 3.92
CA ALA A 171 4.26 -6.97 3.15
C ALA A 171 5.01 -6.56 1.88
N GLY A 172 4.43 -6.88 0.72
CA GLY A 172 5.04 -6.59 -0.58
C GLY A 172 4.11 -5.92 -1.59
N GLY A 173 4.68 -5.16 -2.52
CA GLY A 173 3.95 -4.54 -3.62
C GLY A 173 3.62 -5.54 -4.74
N LEU A 174 2.45 -5.37 -5.38
CA LEU A 174 2.05 -6.20 -6.52
C LEU A 174 2.69 -5.69 -7.81
N GLY A 175 3.94 -6.05 -8.02
CA GLY A 175 4.72 -5.69 -9.22
C GLY A 175 4.44 -6.62 -10.40
N TYR A 176 4.31 -6.04 -11.61
CA TYR A 176 4.24 -6.83 -12.85
C TYR A 176 5.52 -7.65 -13.04
N PRO A 177 5.47 -8.93 -13.45
CA PRO A 177 4.30 -9.64 -13.98
C PRO A 177 3.51 -10.49 -12.97
N TYR A 178 3.78 -10.41 -11.70
CA TYR A 178 3.23 -11.30 -10.69
C TYR A 178 1.73 -11.07 -10.44
N GLY A 179 1.01 -12.17 -10.21
CA GLY A 179 -0.35 -12.15 -9.67
C GLY A 179 -0.36 -12.02 -8.15
N ILE A 180 -1.55 -11.83 -7.55
CA ILE A 180 -1.70 -11.62 -6.11
C ILE A 180 -1.13 -12.81 -5.33
N TRP A 181 -1.52 -14.05 -5.69
CA TRP A 181 -1.07 -15.25 -4.99
C TRP A 181 0.44 -15.51 -5.15
N GLU A 182 0.97 -15.31 -6.36
CA GLU A 182 2.39 -15.42 -6.63
C GLU A 182 3.20 -14.43 -5.79
N THR A 183 2.66 -13.21 -5.59
CA THR A 183 3.28 -12.20 -4.72
C THR A 183 3.25 -12.64 -3.26
N VAL A 184 2.13 -13.21 -2.75
CA VAL A 184 2.07 -13.75 -1.38
C VAL A 184 3.17 -14.79 -1.15
N ILE A 185 3.30 -15.77 -2.03
CA ILE A 185 4.32 -16.82 -1.90
C ILE A 185 5.73 -16.23 -1.96
N LYS A 186 5.98 -15.38 -2.96
CA LYS A 186 7.28 -14.76 -3.19
C LYS A 186 7.73 -13.95 -1.96
N GLU A 187 6.88 -13.05 -1.48
CA GLU A 187 7.22 -12.16 -0.35
C GLU A 187 7.36 -12.94 0.97
N CYS A 188 6.52 -13.98 1.21
CA CYS A 188 6.69 -14.84 2.39
C CYS A 188 8.04 -15.53 2.41
N TYR A 189 8.54 -15.97 1.25
CA TYR A 189 9.87 -16.58 1.15
C TYR A 189 10.99 -15.52 1.29
N GLU A 190 10.93 -14.44 0.50
CA GLU A 190 12.00 -13.44 0.43
C GLU A 190 12.16 -12.66 1.75
N GLU A 191 11.06 -12.21 2.40
CA GLU A 191 11.15 -11.40 3.61
C GLU A 191 11.27 -12.24 4.89
N ALA A 192 10.61 -13.42 4.94
CA ALA A 192 10.44 -14.19 6.18
C ALA A 192 10.97 -15.63 6.13
N GLY A 193 11.57 -16.08 5.01
CA GLY A 193 12.09 -17.44 4.86
C GLY A 193 11.05 -18.54 4.99
N LEU A 194 9.77 -18.22 4.72
CA LEU A 194 8.67 -19.16 4.86
C LEU A 194 8.48 -19.96 3.56
N GLU A 195 8.61 -21.27 3.66
CA GLU A 195 8.51 -22.18 2.53
C GLU A 195 7.10 -22.21 1.91
N GLU A 196 7.00 -22.33 0.59
CA GLU A 196 5.76 -22.33 -0.17
C GLU A 196 4.73 -23.35 0.35
N ASP A 197 5.14 -24.57 0.68
CA ASP A 197 4.25 -25.63 1.19
C ASP A 197 3.60 -25.21 2.52
N PHE A 198 4.37 -24.55 3.39
CA PHE A 198 3.85 -24.02 4.66
C PHE A 198 2.83 -22.90 4.39
N VAL A 199 3.18 -21.93 3.55
CA VAL A 199 2.29 -20.83 3.21
C VAL A 199 1.00 -21.33 2.57
N ASN A 200 1.08 -22.21 1.57
CA ASN A 200 -0.08 -22.80 0.90
C ASN A 200 -1.05 -23.51 1.87
N SER A 201 -0.51 -24.14 2.91
CA SER A 201 -1.30 -24.91 3.88
C SER A 201 -1.97 -24.01 4.94
N HIS A 202 -1.34 -22.90 5.34
CA HIS A 202 -1.69 -22.14 6.54
C HIS A 202 -2.23 -20.73 6.27
N VAL A 203 -1.96 -20.14 5.08
CA VAL A 203 -2.45 -18.81 4.76
C VAL A 203 -3.90 -18.83 4.28
N ARG A 204 -4.65 -17.80 4.66
CA ARG A 204 -6.04 -17.61 4.22
C ARG A 204 -6.27 -16.14 3.85
N SER A 205 -6.99 -15.93 2.74
CA SER A 205 -7.45 -14.57 2.39
C SER A 205 -8.39 -14.05 3.48
N ALA A 206 -8.11 -12.85 3.94
CA ALA A 206 -8.80 -12.22 5.07
C ALA A 206 -9.51 -10.91 4.71
N GLY A 207 -9.48 -10.52 3.45
CA GLY A 207 -10.15 -9.33 2.95
C GLY A 207 -9.21 -8.35 2.26
N VAL A 208 -9.55 -7.09 2.33
CA VAL A 208 -8.82 -6.00 1.67
C VAL A 208 -8.96 -4.73 2.49
N VAL A 209 -7.91 -3.91 2.57
CA VAL A 209 -8.00 -2.53 3.06
C VAL A 209 -7.67 -1.56 1.94
N LEU A 210 -8.35 -0.42 1.93
CA LEU A 210 -8.24 0.59 0.89
C LEU A 210 -8.12 1.97 1.53
N TYR A 211 -7.16 2.75 1.07
CA TYR A 211 -6.93 4.11 1.54
C TYR A 211 -6.33 4.99 0.44
N ILE A 212 -6.42 6.30 0.61
CA ILE A 212 -5.67 7.25 -0.20
C ILE A 212 -4.79 8.06 0.75
N PHE A 213 -3.50 7.88 0.59
CA PHE A 213 -2.50 8.53 1.42
C PHE A 213 -1.96 9.79 0.75
N GLU A 214 -1.96 10.87 1.50
CA GLU A 214 -1.32 12.14 1.15
C GLU A 214 -0.17 12.36 2.13
N PRO A 215 1.09 12.08 1.75
CA PRO A 215 2.22 12.17 2.68
C PRO A 215 2.44 13.58 3.19
N ASN A 216 2.29 13.79 4.50
CA ASN A 216 2.63 15.05 5.15
C ASN A 216 4.11 15.39 4.92
N GLY A 217 4.40 16.45 4.13
CA GLY A 217 5.76 16.87 3.78
C GLY A 217 6.22 16.51 2.37
N GLN A 218 5.60 15.55 1.71
CA GLN A 218 5.73 15.31 0.26
C GLN A 218 4.47 15.85 -0.43
N LYS A 219 4.36 17.16 -0.50
CA LYS A 219 3.14 17.89 -0.88
C LYS A 219 2.58 17.61 -2.28
N ASP A 220 3.29 16.81 -3.08
CA ASP A 220 2.99 16.63 -4.49
C ASP A 220 2.83 15.17 -4.90
N THR A 221 2.58 14.30 -3.92
CA THR A 221 2.31 12.88 -4.15
C THR A 221 0.96 12.48 -3.57
N ILE A 222 0.24 11.65 -4.29
CA ILE A 222 -1.00 11.02 -3.84
C ILE A 222 -0.86 9.52 -4.07
N GLN A 223 -1.16 8.73 -3.05
CA GLN A 223 -0.93 7.30 -3.08
C GLN A 223 -2.22 6.55 -2.74
N PRO A 224 -3.09 6.27 -3.73
CA PRO A 224 -4.20 5.37 -3.57
C PRO A 224 -3.68 3.93 -3.53
N GLU A 225 -4.03 3.18 -2.50
CA GLU A 225 -3.58 1.80 -2.32
C GLU A 225 -4.73 0.84 -2.02
N VAL A 226 -4.62 -0.36 -2.57
CA VAL A 226 -5.45 -1.51 -2.27
C VAL A 226 -4.52 -2.60 -1.75
N GLU A 227 -4.68 -2.98 -0.48
CA GLU A 227 -3.87 -4.01 0.15
C GLU A 227 -4.71 -5.26 0.37
N TYR A 228 -4.36 -6.34 -0.31
CA TYR A 228 -4.96 -7.65 -0.10
C TYR A 228 -4.42 -8.26 1.18
N ILE A 229 -5.32 -8.56 2.11
CA ILE A 229 -4.97 -9.02 3.45
C ILE A 229 -5.06 -10.53 3.53
N TYR A 230 -4.03 -11.11 4.11
CA TYR A 230 -3.94 -12.54 4.41
C TYR A 230 -3.61 -12.75 5.88
N ASP A 231 -4.25 -13.74 6.49
CA ASP A 231 -3.91 -14.22 7.82
C ASP A 231 -3.19 -15.58 7.68
N LEU A 232 -1.99 -15.68 8.28
CA LEU A 232 -1.14 -16.88 8.26
C LEU A 232 -1.09 -17.48 9.67
N GLU A 233 -1.82 -18.57 9.87
CA GLU A 233 -1.91 -19.23 11.15
C GLU A 233 -0.74 -20.21 11.35
N PHE A 234 0.03 -20.02 12.42
CA PHE A 234 1.09 -20.94 12.84
C PHE A 234 0.53 -22.02 13.77
N ASP A 235 1.03 -23.25 13.63
CA ASP A 235 0.59 -24.38 14.46
C ASP A 235 1.04 -24.30 15.91
N ASN A 236 2.14 -23.61 16.17
CA ASN A 236 2.68 -23.33 17.49
C ASN A 236 3.75 -22.22 17.42
N GLU A 237 4.44 -21.97 18.53
CA GLU A 237 5.42 -20.89 18.67
C GLU A 237 6.85 -21.29 18.25
N THR A 238 7.12 -22.55 17.88
CA THR A 238 8.49 -23.09 17.84
C THR A 238 8.86 -23.88 16.57
N ASP A 239 7.91 -24.47 15.86
CA ASP A 239 8.23 -25.41 14.78
C ASP A 239 8.62 -24.71 13.48
N VAL A 240 7.93 -23.63 13.14
CA VAL A 240 8.26 -22.76 12.01
C VAL A 240 8.46 -21.36 12.54
N LEU A 241 9.62 -20.78 12.27
CA LEU A 241 10.00 -19.45 12.74
C LEU A 241 10.31 -18.57 11.53
N PRO A 242 9.64 -17.43 11.38
CA PRO A 242 10.05 -16.46 10.39
C PRO A 242 11.42 -15.88 10.76
N TYR A 243 12.25 -15.63 9.76
CA TYR A 243 13.56 -15.03 9.95
C TYR A 243 13.90 -14.06 8.79
N PRO A 244 14.76 -13.06 9.03
CA PRO A 244 15.14 -12.09 8.00
C PRO A 244 15.97 -12.77 6.89
N GLU A 245 15.36 -13.08 5.72
CA GLU A 245 16.09 -13.74 4.62
C GLU A 245 16.83 -12.73 3.74
N ASP A 246 16.16 -11.64 3.36
CA ASP A 246 16.71 -10.62 2.46
C ASP A 246 17.37 -9.42 3.18
N GLY A 247 17.31 -9.38 4.51
CA GLY A 247 17.83 -8.29 5.33
C GLY A 247 16.96 -7.02 5.34
N GLU A 248 15.73 -7.07 4.86
CA GLU A 248 14.77 -5.99 4.96
C GLU A 248 14.23 -5.81 6.38
N ALA A 249 14.15 -6.89 7.16
CA ALA A 249 13.92 -6.88 8.60
C ALA A 249 15.24 -7.06 9.40
N GLU A 250 15.28 -6.53 10.63
CA GLU A 250 16.35 -6.80 11.60
C GLU A 250 16.09 -8.10 12.36
N ASP A 251 14.85 -8.29 12.77
CA ASP A 251 14.38 -9.45 13.54
C ASP A 251 12.89 -9.69 13.35
N PHE A 252 12.43 -10.84 13.84
CA PHE A 252 11.01 -11.16 14.03
C PHE A 252 10.78 -11.45 15.53
N THR A 253 9.85 -10.74 16.14
CA THR A 253 9.45 -10.95 17.54
C THR A 253 8.04 -11.53 17.58
N LEU A 254 7.84 -12.61 18.35
CA LEU A 254 6.51 -13.13 18.66
C LEU A 254 5.92 -12.34 19.83
N MET A 255 5.02 -11.42 19.55
CA MET A 255 4.42 -10.50 20.52
C MET A 255 3.04 -10.99 20.97
N ASP A 256 2.74 -10.94 22.26
CA ASP A 256 1.39 -11.09 22.76
C ASP A 256 0.49 -9.96 22.20
N VAL A 257 -0.79 -10.26 21.98
CA VAL A 257 -1.76 -9.28 21.46
C VAL A 257 -1.84 -8.02 22.32
N SER A 258 -1.67 -8.11 23.63
CA SER A 258 -1.62 -6.96 24.53
C SER A 258 -0.43 -6.05 24.26
N GLU A 259 0.73 -6.61 23.91
CA GLU A 259 1.90 -5.85 23.48
C GLU A 259 1.65 -5.19 22.12
N VAL A 260 1.07 -5.91 21.17
CA VAL A 260 0.72 -5.36 19.84
C VAL A 260 -0.20 -4.14 19.97
N LEU A 261 -1.24 -4.23 20.80
CA LEU A 261 -2.15 -3.12 21.09
C LEU A 261 -1.42 -1.90 21.67
N ASP A 262 -0.51 -2.12 22.64
CA ASP A 262 0.29 -1.07 23.26
C ASP A 262 1.24 -0.39 22.26
N ARG A 263 1.94 -1.19 21.41
CA ARG A 263 2.84 -0.70 20.37
C ARG A 263 2.10 0.12 19.29
N LEU A 264 0.89 -0.29 18.90
CA LEU A 264 0.04 0.49 17.99
C LEU A 264 -0.26 1.88 18.56
N LEU A 265 -0.70 1.95 19.82
CA LEU A 265 -1.02 3.22 20.48
C LEU A 265 0.21 4.11 20.74
N LYS A 266 1.41 3.53 20.67
CA LYS A 266 2.69 4.26 20.71
C LYS A 266 3.19 4.70 19.34
N ASN A 267 2.44 4.42 18.25
CA ASN A 267 2.84 4.70 16.86
C ASN A 267 4.16 4.04 16.45
N GLU A 268 4.44 2.84 16.94
CA GLU A 268 5.68 2.11 16.63
C GLU A 268 5.57 1.33 15.31
N PHE A 269 4.37 1.12 14.77
CA PHE A 269 4.16 0.50 13.47
C PHE A 269 4.28 1.50 12.31
N LYS A 270 4.84 1.05 11.19
CA LYS A 270 4.74 1.76 9.91
C LYS A 270 3.25 2.08 9.65
N PRO A 271 2.89 3.28 9.20
CA PRO A 271 1.49 3.74 9.20
C PRO A 271 0.49 2.80 8.52
N ASN A 272 0.76 2.31 7.30
CA ASN A 272 -0.14 1.37 6.62
C ASN A 272 -0.18 0.00 7.32
N CYS A 273 0.94 -0.46 7.85
CA CYS A 273 0.98 -1.71 8.63
C CYS A 273 0.18 -1.58 9.94
N GLY A 274 0.23 -0.40 10.58
CA GLY A 274 -0.64 -0.11 11.72
C GLY A 274 -2.14 -0.17 11.39
N LEU A 275 -2.53 0.28 10.19
CA LEU A 275 -3.90 0.14 9.70
C LEU A 275 -4.26 -1.34 9.51
N VAL A 276 -3.41 -2.12 8.84
CA VAL A 276 -3.64 -3.56 8.60
C VAL A 276 -3.71 -4.36 9.90
N VAL A 277 -2.83 -4.08 10.88
CA VAL A 277 -2.89 -4.72 12.20
C VAL A 277 -4.16 -4.30 12.96
N THR A 278 -4.62 -3.05 12.82
CA THR A 278 -5.88 -2.60 13.41
C THR A 278 -7.07 -3.36 12.81
N ASP A 279 -7.10 -3.56 11.48
CA ASP A 279 -8.10 -4.39 10.80
C ASP A 279 -8.07 -5.84 11.30
N PHE A 280 -6.89 -6.44 11.42
CA PHE A 280 -6.72 -7.77 12.01
C PHE A 280 -7.34 -7.86 13.41
N LEU A 281 -7.04 -6.90 14.29
CA LEU A 281 -7.55 -6.86 15.66
C LEU A 281 -9.06 -6.65 15.73
N VAL A 282 -9.65 -5.91 14.79
CA VAL A 282 -11.11 -5.79 14.62
C VAL A 282 -11.71 -7.14 14.22
N ARG A 283 -11.18 -7.79 13.20
CA ARG A 283 -11.68 -9.10 12.70
C ARG A 283 -11.57 -10.22 13.74
N HIS A 284 -10.53 -10.16 14.59
CA HIS A 284 -10.30 -11.14 15.65
C HIS A 284 -10.94 -10.75 17.00
N GLY A 285 -11.73 -9.65 17.06
CA GLY A 285 -12.54 -9.27 18.22
C GLY A 285 -11.77 -8.63 19.39
N TYR A 286 -10.56 -8.13 19.16
CA TYR A 286 -9.79 -7.39 20.16
C TYR A 286 -10.12 -5.89 20.18
N ILE A 287 -10.60 -5.36 19.07
CA ILE A 287 -11.20 -4.01 18.99
C ILE A 287 -12.66 -4.20 18.61
N THR A 288 -13.58 -3.78 19.47
CA THR A 288 -15.02 -4.00 19.35
C THR A 288 -15.80 -2.71 19.53
N PRO A 289 -17.07 -2.64 19.13
CA PRO A 289 -17.93 -1.47 19.38
C PRO A 289 -18.02 -1.09 20.84
N GLU A 290 -17.90 -2.06 21.75
CA GLU A 290 -17.94 -1.85 23.20
C GLU A 290 -16.64 -1.30 23.76
N SER A 291 -15.49 -1.60 23.11
CA SER A 291 -14.16 -1.18 23.57
C SER A 291 -13.66 0.14 22.96
N ASP A 292 -14.13 0.50 21.76
CA ASP A 292 -13.74 1.73 21.07
C ASP A 292 -14.94 2.48 20.48
N LYS A 293 -15.14 3.71 20.94
CA LYS A 293 -16.23 4.60 20.50
C LYS A 293 -16.15 4.99 19.01
N ASN A 294 -14.98 4.89 18.41
CA ASN A 294 -14.75 5.20 17.00
C ASN A 294 -14.83 3.97 16.10
N TYR A 295 -15.25 2.82 16.64
CA TYR A 295 -15.25 1.53 15.93
C TYR A 295 -15.86 1.62 14.52
N LEU A 296 -17.03 2.25 14.38
CA LEU A 296 -17.70 2.39 13.08
C LEU A 296 -16.86 3.19 12.07
N GLU A 297 -16.24 4.29 12.52
CA GLU A 297 -15.36 5.09 11.67
C GLU A 297 -14.09 4.31 11.28
N ILE A 298 -13.49 3.57 12.21
CA ILE A 298 -12.33 2.70 11.95
C ILE A 298 -12.67 1.74 10.82
N VAL A 299 -13.74 0.95 10.96
CA VAL A 299 -14.14 -0.04 9.96
C VAL A 299 -14.47 0.60 8.61
N SER A 300 -15.21 1.71 8.61
CA SER A 300 -15.58 2.40 7.37
C SER A 300 -14.38 2.96 6.61
N ARG A 301 -13.37 3.49 7.34
CA ARG A 301 -12.16 4.02 6.72
C ARG A 301 -11.23 2.95 6.17
N CYS A 302 -11.18 1.77 6.78
CA CYS A 302 -10.41 0.65 6.25
C CYS A 302 -10.96 0.12 4.91
N HIS A 303 -12.23 0.37 4.58
CA HIS A 303 -12.93 -0.23 3.44
C HIS A 303 -13.61 0.82 2.54
N ARG A 304 -12.89 1.89 2.20
CA ARG A 304 -13.40 2.94 1.33
C ARG A 304 -13.53 2.46 -0.12
N MET A 305 -14.53 2.98 -0.83
CA MET A 305 -14.60 2.79 -2.28
C MET A 305 -13.56 3.67 -2.97
N MET A 306 -12.79 3.07 -3.89
CA MET A 306 -11.86 3.81 -4.73
C MET A 306 -12.60 4.43 -5.90
N PRO A 307 -12.27 5.70 -6.27
CA PRO A 307 -12.90 6.39 -7.41
C PRO A 307 -12.25 6.00 -8.76
N PHE A 308 -11.55 4.88 -8.82
CA PHE A 308 -10.78 4.40 -9.96
C PHE A 308 -11.20 2.98 -10.35
N PRO A 309 -10.99 2.56 -11.63
CA PRO A 309 -11.08 1.16 -12.01
C PRO A 309 -10.04 0.32 -11.25
N THR A 310 -10.43 -0.88 -10.80
CA THR A 310 -9.60 -1.78 -9.99
C THR A 310 -9.40 -3.14 -10.68
N ILE A 311 -8.55 -3.97 -10.09
CA ILE A 311 -8.47 -5.41 -10.40
C ILE A 311 -9.80 -6.09 -10.11
#